data_c1961dd9f83dfcd7f087406890f54923
#
_entry.id   c1961dd9f83dfcd7f087406890f54923
#
_cell.length_a   1.000
_cell.length_b   1.000
_cell.length_c   1.000
_cell.angle_alpha   90.00
_cell.angle_beta   90.00
_cell.angle_gamma   90.00
#
_symmetry.space_group_name_H-M   'P 1'
#
loop_
_entity.id
_entity.type
_entity.pdbx_description
1 polymer ?
#
loop_
_entity_poly.entity_id
_entity_poly.type
_entity_poly.pdbx_seq_one_letter_code
_entity_poly.pdbx_strand_id
1 'polypeptide(L)'
;MKHLEEIINEKIPTLVAFAHADKPEVEEVKQLVEQLRVKYDGKANIVHFDNPFNNRVSQDFRITAYPTYIIFKEGQELMRESGKKTITQLSELVERAF
;
A
#
# COMPACT_ATOMS: atom_id res chain seq x y z
N MET A 1 -17.28 7.53 -1.52
CA MET A 1 -15.86 7.12 -1.43
C MET A 1 -15.72 6.04 -0.37
N LYS A 2 -15.01 4.98 -0.69
CA LYS A 2 -14.78 3.91 0.29
C LYS A 2 -13.70 4.31 1.28
N HIS A 3 -13.93 4.00 2.55
CA HIS A 3 -12.89 4.12 3.57
C HIS A 3 -11.88 2.99 3.43
N LEU A 4 -10.67 3.21 3.94
CA LEU A 4 -9.61 2.19 3.89
C LEU A 4 -10.08 0.86 4.47
N GLU A 5 -10.80 0.89 5.60
CA GLU A 5 -11.30 -0.31 6.26
C GLU A 5 -12.20 -1.14 5.33
N GLU A 6 -13.02 -0.48 4.52
CA GLU A 6 -13.89 -1.17 3.56
C GLU A 6 -13.09 -1.79 2.43
N ILE A 7 -12.07 -1.08 1.96
CA ILE A 7 -11.24 -1.54 0.85
C ILE A 7 -10.45 -2.78 1.25
N ILE A 8 -9.81 -2.77 2.42
CA ILE A 8 -8.98 -3.89 2.86
C ILE A 8 -9.79 -5.14 3.20
N ASN A 9 -11.09 -5.00 3.42
CA ASN A 9 -11.98 -6.14 3.70
C ASN A 9 -12.48 -6.85 2.44
N GLU A 10 -12.16 -6.35 1.26
CA GLU A 10 -12.60 -6.97 0.02
C GLU A 10 -11.89 -8.30 -0.24
N LYS A 11 -12.50 -9.12 -1.08
CA LYS A 11 -11.97 -10.46 -1.40
C LYS A 11 -10.72 -10.42 -2.27
N ILE A 12 -10.56 -9.37 -3.06
CA ILE A 12 -9.34 -9.19 -3.85
C ILE A 12 -8.25 -8.56 -2.97
N PRO A 13 -6.97 -8.83 -3.28
CA PRO A 13 -5.89 -8.26 -2.49
C PRO A 13 -5.87 -6.73 -2.57
N THR A 14 -5.43 -6.10 -1.49
CA THR A 14 -5.21 -4.65 -1.45
C THR A 14 -3.77 -4.38 -1.04
N LEU A 15 -3.04 -3.67 -1.87
CA LEU A 15 -1.73 -3.13 -1.51
C LEU A 15 -1.93 -1.70 -1.01
N VAL A 16 -1.49 -1.43 0.21
CA VAL A 16 -1.49 -0.07 0.77
C VAL A 16 -0.04 0.38 0.90
N ALA A 17 0.29 1.46 0.22
CA ALA A 17 1.62 2.08 0.28
C ALA A 17 1.54 3.28 1.22
N PHE A 18 2.30 3.24 2.30
CA PHE A 18 2.40 4.35 3.25
C PHE A 18 3.67 5.13 2.94
N ALA A 19 3.52 6.40 2.60
CA ALA A 19 4.64 7.30 2.32
C ALA A 19 4.53 8.54 3.19
N HIS A 20 5.63 9.27 3.35
CA HIS A 20 5.64 10.51 4.10
C HIS A 20 5.68 11.67 3.11
N ALA A 21 4.67 12.55 3.17
CA ALA A 21 4.51 13.62 2.20
C ALA A 21 5.73 14.56 2.11
N ASP A 22 6.47 14.70 3.21
CA ASP A 22 7.65 15.57 3.27
C ASP A 22 8.94 14.91 2.77
N LYS A 23 8.89 13.63 2.38
CA LYS A 23 10.07 12.92 1.90
C LYS A 23 10.13 12.93 0.38
N PRO A 24 11.35 13.06 -0.21
CA PRO A 24 11.48 13.04 -1.67
C PRO A 24 10.96 11.77 -2.32
N GLU A 25 10.98 10.65 -1.60
CA GLU A 25 10.54 9.36 -2.11
C GLU A 25 9.05 9.28 -2.40
N VAL A 26 8.25 10.25 -1.92
CA VAL A 26 6.80 10.21 -2.10
C VAL A 26 6.40 10.20 -3.57
N GLU A 27 7.10 10.95 -4.40
CA GLU A 27 6.80 10.99 -5.85
C GLU A 27 7.08 9.66 -6.52
N GLU A 28 8.17 8.99 -6.13
CA GLU A 28 8.50 7.66 -6.64
C GLU A 28 7.44 6.65 -6.25
N VAL A 29 6.97 6.70 -5.00
CA VAL A 29 5.90 5.83 -4.51
C VAL A 29 4.62 6.05 -5.31
N LYS A 30 4.25 7.31 -5.56
CA LYS A 30 3.05 7.64 -6.34
C LYS A 30 3.13 7.05 -7.75
N GLN A 31 4.30 7.12 -8.39
CA GLN A 31 4.49 6.56 -9.73
C GLN A 31 4.36 5.04 -9.72
N LEU A 32 4.93 4.38 -8.72
CA LEU A 32 4.82 2.93 -8.58
C LEU A 32 3.36 2.52 -8.37
N VAL A 33 2.64 3.25 -7.54
CA VAL A 33 1.21 2.99 -7.27
C VAL A 33 0.40 3.10 -8.56
N GLU A 34 0.63 4.13 -9.37
CA GLU A 34 -0.10 4.29 -10.62
C GLU A 34 0.20 3.16 -11.61
N GLN A 35 1.45 2.73 -11.70
CA GLN A 35 1.81 1.61 -12.55
C GLN A 35 1.12 0.32 -12.11
N LEU A 36 1.06 0.09 -10.79
CA LEU A 36 0.40 -1.09 -10.24
C LEU A 36 -1.12 -1.04 -10.45
N ARG A 37 -1.73 0.14 -10.33
CA ARG A 37 -3.17 0.30 -10.59
C ARG A 37 -3.52 -0.12 -12.00
N VAL A 38 -2.73 0.30 -12.97
CA VAL A 38 -2.96 -0.06 -14.37
C VAL A 38 -2.76 -1.57 -14.57
N LYS A 39 -1.67 -2.10 -14.01
CA LYS A 39 -1.31 -3.51 -14.19
C LYS A 39 -2.35 -4.46 -13.59
N TYR A 40 -2.90 -4.11 -12.44
CA TYR A 40 -3.80 -5.00 -11.68
C TYR A 40 -5.24 -4.50 -11.62
N ASP A 41 -5.63 -3.68 -12.59
CA ASP A 41 -7.00 -3.15 -12.67
C ASP A 41 -8.02 -4.27 -12.59
N GLY A 42 -8.93 -4.19 -11.63
CA GLY A 42 -9.97 -5.21 -11.42
C GLY A 42 -9.48 -6.46 -10.70
N LYS A 43 -8.17 -6.62 -10.48
CA LYS A 43 -7.60 -7.80 -9.83
C LYS A 43 -7.10 -7.54 -8.43
N ALA A 44 -6.70 -6.31 -8.16
CA ALA A 44 -6.23 -5.89 -6.86
C ALA A 44 -6.53 -4.41 -6.66
N ASN A 45 -6.68 -4.01 -5.41
CA ASN A 45 -6.79 -2.60 -5.06
C ASN A 45 -5.40 -2.07 -4.73
N ILE A 46 -5.03 -0.92 -5.28
CA ILE A 46 -3.74 -0.31 -5.02
C ILE A 46 -3.99 1.11 -4.53
N VAL A 47 -3.62 1.38 -3.28
CA VAL A 47 -3.86 2.69 -2.63
C VAL A 47 -2.59 3.17 -1.98
N HIS A 48 -2.47 4.50 -1.81
CA HIS A 48 -1.38 5.06 -1.03
C HIS A 48 -1.88 6.13 -0.07
N PHE A 49 -1.12 6.32 1.00
CA PHE A 49 -1.33 7.36 1.99
C PHE A 49 -0.04 8.14 2.18
N ASP A 50 -0.12 9.47 2.02
CA ASP A 50 1.00 10.38 2.23
C ASP A 50 0.82 11.03 3.60
N ASN A 51 0.94 10.25 4.66
CA ASN A 51 0.61 10.71 5.99
C ASN A 51 1.85 11.12 6.80
N PRO A 52 1.75 12.19 7.60
CA PRO A 52 2.80 12.49 8.58
C PRO A 52 2.80 11.44 9.70
N PHE A 53 3.91 11.37 10.45
CA PHE A 53 4.11 10.37 11.49
C PHE A 53 3.04 10.35 12.57
N ASN A 54 2.44 11.50 12.87
CA ASN A 54 1.42 11.59 13.90
C ASN A 54 0.01 11.37 13.37
N ASN A 55 -0.13 10.91 12.15
CA ASN A 55 -1.43 10.63 11.58
C ASN A 55 -2.01 9.36 12.22
N ARG A 56 -3.30 9.39 12.50
CA ARG A 56 -3.98 8.27 13.15
C ARG A 56 -3.89 6.98 12.35
N VAL A 57 -4.01 7.07 11.01
CA VAL A 57 -3.93 5.89 10.15
C VAL A 57 -2.57 5.22 10.30
N SER A 58 -1.49 6.00 10.28
CA SER A 58 -0.15 5.48 10.49
C SER A 58 -0.01 4.81 11.86
N GLN A 59 -0.61 5.39 12.90
CA GLN A 59 -0.57 4.83 14.24
C GLN A 59 -1.37 3.53 14.33
N ASP A 60 -2.57 3.50 13.75
CA ASP A 60 -3.43 2.33 13.77
C ASP A 60 -2.76 1.12 13.10
N PHE A 61 -2.01 1.35 12.03
CA PHE A 61 -1.30 0.28 11.32
C PHE A 61 0.15 0.12 11.78
N ARG A 62 0.55 0.85 12.81
CA ARG A 62 1.88 0.77 13.41
C ARG A 62 3.00 1.00 12.40
N ILE A 63 2.86 2.06 11.61
CA ILE A 63 3.86 2.42 10.62
C ILE A 63 5.01 3.15 11.33
N THR A 64 6.20 2.56 11.28
CA THR A 64 7.39 3.10 11.95
C THR A 64 8.47 3.57 10.98
N ALA A 65 8.32 3.25 9.71
CA ALA A 65 9.26 3.63 8.65
C ALA A 65 8.51 3.94 7.37
N TYR A 66 9.11 4.73 6.49
CA TYR A 66 8.52 5.09 5.19
C TYR A 66 9.55 4.86 4.10
N PRO A 67 9.13 4.35 2.94
CA PRO A 67 7.79 3.82 2.70
C PRO A 67 7.59 2.45 3.36
N THR A 68 6.33 2.11 3.63
CA THR A 68 5.94 0.78 4.08
C THR A 68 4.81 0.30 3.19
N TYR A 69 4.89 -0.95 2.76
CA TYR A 69 3.89 -1.57 1.88
C TYR A 69 3.26 -2.74 2.61
N ILE A 70 1.93 -2.74 2.68
CA ILE A 70 1.18 -3.80 3.36
C ILE A 70 0.17 -4.40 2.38
N ILE A 71 0.10 -5.73 2.35
CA ILE A 71 -0.92 -6.45 1.58
C ILE A 71 -1.99 -6.94 2.54
N PHE A 72 -3.24 -6.56 2.24
CA PHE A 72 -4.42 -7.03 2.97
C PHE A 72 -5.30 -7.88 2.05
N LYS A 73 -6.02 -8.82 2.63
CA LYS A 73 -7.06 -9.59 1.95
C LYS A 73 -8.09 -10.03 2.97
N GLU A 74 -9.35 -9.74 2.69
CA GLU A 74 -10.46 -10.08 3.58
C GLU A 74 -10.24 -9.59 5.01
N GLY A 75 -9.69 -8.39 5.15
CA GLY A 75 -9.45 -7.75 6.43
C GLY A 75 -8.21 -8.19 7.16
N GLN A 76 -7.43 -9.11 6.60
CA GLN A 76 -6.21 -9.61 7.24
C GLN A 76 -4.96 -9.06 6.58
N GLU A 77 -4.01 -8.69 7.40
CA GLU A 77 -2.69 -8.31 6.92
C GLU A 77 -1.92 -9.58 6.58
N LEU A 78 -1.55 -9.76 5.31
CA LEU A 78 -0.83 -10.95 4.87
C LEU A 78 0.66 -10.75 4.82
N MET A 79 1.12 -9.58 4.39
CA MET A 79 2.54 -9.29 4.20
C MET A 79 2.80 -7.82 4.45
N ARG A 80 4.01 -7.51 4.95
CA ARG A 80 4.45 -6.15 5.20
C ARG A 80 5.93 -6.03 4.89
N GLU A 81 6.31 -5.02 4.11
CA GLU A 81 7.71 -4.71 3.86
C GLU A 81 7.93 -3.21 3.88
N SER A 82 9.07 -2.81 4.45
CA SER A 82 9.48 -1.41 4.52
C SER A 82 10.71 -1.17 3.66
N GLY A 83 10.92 0.10 3.30
CA GLY A 83 12.05 0.52 2.51
C GLY A 83 11.74 0.58 1.02
N LYS A 84 12.69 1.11 0.27
CA LYS A 84 12.52 1.32 -1.16
C LYS A 84 12.32 -0.01 -1.89
N LYS A 85 11.33 -0.06 -2.79
CA LYS A 85 11.01 -1.26 -3.57
C LYS A 85 10.93 -0.93 -5.05
N THR A 86 11.21 -1.94 -5.88
CA THR A 86 11.02 -1.83 -7.32
C THR A 86 9.60 -2.27 -7.69
N ILE A 87 9.20 -1.93 -8.93
CA ILE A 87 7.89 -2.38 -9.43
C ILE A 87 7.80 -3.90 -9.44
N THR A 88 8.89 -4.59 -9.75
CA THR A 88 8.94 -6.05 -9.76
C THR A 88 8.70 -6.62 -8.36
N GLN A 89 9.34 -6.05 -7.35
CA GLN A 89 9.17 -6.50 -5.97
C GLN A 89 7.74 -6.30 -5.48
N LEU A 90 7.15 -5.15 -5.78
CA LEU A 90 5.76 -4.87 -5.39
C LEU A 90 4.77 -5.76 -6.14
N SER A 91 5.03 -6.03 -7.42
CA SER A 91 4.20 -6.95 -8.20
C SER A 91 4.22 -8.36 -7.61
N GLU A 92 5.37 -8.82 -7.17
CA GLU A 92 5.50 -10.12 -6.51
C GLU A 92 4.68 -10.20 -5.23
N LEU A 93 4.69 -9.12 -4.43
CA LEU A 93 3.89 -9.08 -3.21
C LEU A 93 2.40 -9.21 -3.52
N VAL A 94 1.92 -8.46 -4.50
CA VAL A 94 0.50 -8.51 -4.90
C VAL A 94 0.14 -9.91 -5.39
N GLU A 95 0.97 -10.49 -6.24
CA GLU A 95 0.67 -11.79 -6.87
C GLU A 95 0.69 -12.94 -5.88
N ARG A 96 1.47 -12.83 -4.80
CA ARG A 96 1.44 -13.84 -3.74
C ARG A 96 0.10 -13.90 -3.02
N ALA A 97 -0.67 -12.84 -3.09
CA ALA A 97 -1.97 -12.75 -2.42
C ALA A 97 -3.14 -13.13 -3.31
N PHE A 98 -2.90 -13.45 -4.56
CA PHE A 98 -3.96 -13.87 -5.49
C PHE A 98 -4.55 -15.23 -5.11
#